data_af4073cde8730fa2d4e1003492b2874e
#
_entry.id   af4073cde8730fa2d4e1003492b2874e
#
_cell.length_a   1.000
_cell.length_b   1.000
_cell.length_c   1.000
_cell.angle_alpha   90.00
_cell.angle_beta   90.00
_cell.angle_gamma   90.00
#
_symmetry.space_group_name_H-M   'P 1'
#
loop_
_entity.id
_entity.type
_entity.pdbx_description
1 polymer ?
#
loop_
_entity_poly.entity_id
_entity_poly.type
_entity_poly.pdbx_seq_one_letter_code
_entity_poly.pdbx_strand_id
1 'polypeptide(L)' 'MNMKVFEQVYNELSLLQEEDMDDLNIAEESLMAAMTFTMTNAPSALNGLCLISNTFNGILAEYTLKDIQLRGE' A
#
# COMPACT_ATOMS: atom_id res chain seq x y z
N MET A 1 -14.56 -6.45 4.46
CA MET A 1 -13.28 -6.72 3.78
C MET A 1 -12.52 -7.76 4.57
N ASN A 2 -12.00 -8.78 3.91
CA ASN A 2 -11.40 -9.90 4.66
C ASN A 2 -9.88 -9.94 4.63
N MET A 3 -9.23 -8.97 4.11
CA MET A 3 -7.76 -8.84 4.13
C MET A 3 -7.00 -10.00 3.46
N LYS A 4 -7.70 -10.86 2.73
CA LYS A 4 -7.05 -12.00 2.10
C LYS A 4 -6.00 -11.57 1.06
N VAL A 5 -6.37 -10.61 0.23
CA VAL A 5 -5.46 -10.11 -0.80
C VAL A 5 -4.28 -9.40 -0.15
N PHE A 6 -4.55 -8.60 0.89
CA PHE A 6 -3.50 -7.91 1.61
C PHE A 6 -2.46 -8.90 2.15
N GLU A 7 -2.92 -9.96 2.80
CA GLU A 7 -2.02 -10.94 3.39
C GLU A 7 -1.20 -11.64 2.34
N GLN A 8 -1.82 -12.00 1.24
CA GLN A 8 -1.13 -12.71 0.17
C GLN A 8 -0.06 -11.83 -0.47
N VAL A 9 -0.39 -10.59 -0.76
CA VAL A 9 0.57 -9.67 -1.36
C VAL A 9 1.71 -9.38 -0.38
N TYR A 10 1.38 -9.16 0.89
CA TYR A 10 2.39 -8.87 1.88
C TYR A 10 3.38 -10.03 2.04
N ASN A 11 2.87 -11.26 2.01
CA ASN A 11 3.73 -12.43 2.11
C ASN A 11 4.66 -12.54 0.91
N GLU A 12 4.15 -12.26 -0.29
CA GLU A 12 4.99 -12.29 -1.49
C GLU A 12 6.10 -11.24 -1.42
N LEU A 13 5.77 -10.05 -0.93
CA LEU A 13 6.77 -9.00 -0.80
C LEU A 13 7.83 -9.37 0.24
N SER A 14 7.42 -10.03 1.32
CA SER A 14 8.35 -10.48 2.34
C SER A 14 9.33 -11.51 1.79
N LEU A 15 8.84 -12.41 0.91
CA LEU A 15 9.72 -13.38 0.27
C LEU A 15 10.74 -12.70 -0.63
N LEU A 16 10.35 -11.65 -1.31
CA LEU A 16 11.29 -10.91 -2.15
C LEU A 16 12.38 -10.23 -1.32
N GLN A 17 12.03 -9.78 -0.12
CA GLN A 17 13.03 -9.21 0.78
C GLN A 17 14.08 -10.25 1.16
N GLU A 18 13.65 -11.49 1.36
CA GLU A 18 14.57 -12.56 1.72
C GLU A 18 15.50 -12.94 0.57
N GLU A 19 15.16 -12.54 -0.65
CA GLU A 19 16.00 -12.79 -1.81
C GLU A 19 17.02 -11.68 -2.05
N ASP A 20 17.25 -10.87 -1.04
CA ASP A 20 18.31 -9.86 -1.09
C ASP A 20 18.01 -8.70 -2.04
N MET A 21 16.74 -8.44 -2.30
CA MET A 21 16.35 -7.30 -3.12
C MET A 21 16.27 -6.04 -2.26
N ASP A 22 16.51 -4.90 -2.89
CA ASP A 22 16.45 -3.61 -2.20
C ASP A 22 15.02 -3.34 -1.71
N ASP A 23 14.86 -3.11 -0.41
CA ASP A 23 13.55 -2.89 0.21
C ASP A 23 12.81 -1.69 -0.39
N LEU A 24 13.53 -0.61 -0.67
CA LEU A 24 12.90 0.57 -1.27
C LEU A 24 12.43 0.29 -2.69
N ASN A 25 13.19 -0.51 -3.42
CA ASN A 25 12.79 -0.87 -4.76
C ASN A 25 11.56 -1.76 -4.75
N ILE A 26 11.50 -2.72 -3.82
CA ILE A 26 10.33 -3.57 -3.65
C ILE A 26 9.11 -2.71 -3.34
N ALA A 27 9.25 -1.76 -2.42
CA ALA A 27 8.16 -0.89 -2.02
C ALA A 27 7.66 -0.05 -3.19
N GLU A 28 8.58 0.54 -3.94
CA GLU A 28 8.21 1.39 -5.06
C GLU A 28 7.48 0.62 -6.14
N GLU A 29 8.02 -0.52 -6.52
CA GLU A 29 7.41 -1.29 -7.60
C GLU A 29 6.09 -1.91 -7.19
N SER A 30 5.98 -2.35 -5.93
CA SER A 30 4.71 -2.89 -5.45
C SER A 30 3.63 -1.82 -5.43
N LEU A 31 3.99 -0.61 -5.06
CA LEU A 31 3.06 0.50 -5.06
C LEU A 31 2.61 0.83 -6.48
N MET A 32 3.56 0.87 -7.42
CA MET A 32 3.24 1.10 -8.82
C MET A 32 2.32 0.02 -9.36
N ALA A 33 2.59 -1.24 -9.02
CA ALA A 33 1.77 -2.35 -9.49
C ALA A 33 0.34 -2.24 -8.94
N ALA A 34 0.20 -1.92 -7.67
CA ALA A 34 -1.12 -1.78 -7.05
C ALA A 34 -1.91 -0.64 -7.67
N MET A 35 -1.25 0.50 -7.88
CA MET A 35 -1.92 1.66 -8.47
C MET A 35 -2.30 1.40 -9.91
N THR A 36 -1.42 0.76 -10.66
CA THR A 36 -1.71 0.41 -12.06
C THR A 36 -2.90 -0.56 -12.14
N PHE A 37 -2.91 -1.56 -11.27
CA PHE A 37 -4.02 -2.50 -11.21
C PHE A 37 -5.33 -1.77 -10.90
N THR A 38 -5.29 -0.85 -9.96
CA THR A 38 -6.47 -0.07 -9.58
C THR A 38 -7.00 0.74 -10.77
N MET A 39 -6.11 1.44 -11.46
CA MET A 39 -6.52 2.27 -12.58
C MET A 39 -7.04 1.43 -13.76
N THR A 40 -6.46 0.24 -13.95
CA THR A 40 -6.89 -0.65 -15.04
C THR A 40 -8.29 -1.21 -14.79
N ASN A 41 -8.63 -1.45 -13.52
CA ASN A 41 -9.87 -2.15 -13.17
C ASN A 41 -10.98 -1.24 -12.66
N ALA A 42 -10.70 0.03 -12.43
CA ALA A 42 -11.72 0.96 -11.96
C ALA A 42 -12.72 1.29 -13.08
N PRO A 43 -13.96 1.59 -12.73
CA PRO A 43 -14.96 1.95 -13.75
C PRO A 43 -14.61 3.22 -14.53
N SER A 44 -13.84 4.11 -13.92
CA SER A 44 -13.39 5.33 -14.58
C SER A 44 -12.10 5.79 -13.92
N ALA A 45 -11.39 6.68 -14.60
CA ALA A 45 -10.17 7.25 -14.04
C ALA A 45 -10.45 7.95 -12.71
N LEU A 46 -11.55 8.67 -12.63
CA LEU A 46 -11.90 9.38 -11.41
C LEU A 46 -12.12 8.41 -10.25
N ASN A 47 -12.85 7.32 -10.49
CA ASN A 47 -13.06 6.32 -9.45
C ASN A 47 -11.76 5.70 -8.97
N GLY A 48 -10.87 5.40 -9.90
CA GLY A 48 -9.56 4.85 -9.56
C GLY A 48 -8.73 5.81 -8.71
N LEU A 49 -8.69 7.06 -9.12
CA LEU A 49 -7.93 8.08 -8.38
C LEU A 49 -8.52 8.32 -7.00
N CYS A 50 -9.85 8.32 -6.89
CA CYS A 50 -10.50 8.48 -5.59
C CYS A 50 -10.16 7.31 -4.66
N LEU A 51 -10.15 6.10 -5.17
CA LEU A 51 -9.82 4.94 -4.36
C LEU A 51 -8.37 5.01 -3.88
N ILE A 52 -7.46 5.38 -4.76
CA ILE A 52 -6.05 5.53 -4.40
C ILE A 52 -5.89 6.61 -3.34
N SER A 53 -6.54 7.76 -3.55
CA SER A 53 -6.45 8.87 -2.61
C SER A 53 -7.02 8.50 -1.24
N ASN A 54 -8.17 7.85 -1.22
CA ASN A 54 -8.78 7.45 0.05
C ASN A 54 -7.93 6.44 0.80
N THR A 55 -7.35 5.51 0.08
CA THR A 55 -6.47 4.51 0.68
C THR A 55 -5.22 5.18 1.26
N PHE A 56 -4.63 6.09 0.50
CA PHE A 56 -3.46 6.83 0.96
C PHE A 56 -3.79 7.62 2.22
N ASN A 57 -4.91 8.33 2.22
CA ASN A 57 -5.30 9.14 3.37
C ASN A 57 -5.56 8.29 4.61
N GLY A 58 -6.14 7.10 4.43
CA GLY A 58 -6.36 6.19 5.54
C GLY A 58 -5.07 5.72 6.17
N ILE A 59 -4.11 5.34 5.33
CA ILE A 59 -2.82 4.89 5.82
C ILE A 59 -2.05 6.05 6.45
N LEU A 60 -2.10 7.21 5.82
CA LEU A 60 -1.44 8.40 6.35
C LEU A 60 -1.97 8.73 7.74
N ALA A 61 -3.28 8.70 7.93
CA ALA A 61 -3.89 8.98 9.23
C ALA A 61 -3.42 7.98 10.28
N GLU A 62 -3.37 6.72 9.91
CA GLU A 62 -2.96 5.68 10.86
C GLU A 62 -1.51 5.88 11.31
N TYR A 63 -0.61 6.13 10.38
CA TYR A 63 0.81 6.29 10.73
C TYR A 63 1.09 7.63 11.41
N THR A 64 0.33 8.66 11.06
CA THR A 64 0.46 9.94 11.76
C THR A 64 0.05 9.79 13.22
N LEU A 65 -1.03 9.07 13.48
CA LEU A 65 -1.48 8.83 14.84
C LEU A 65 -0.43 8.03 15.62
N LYS A 66 0.13 7.00 15.02
CA LYS A 66 1.17 6.21 15.68
C LYS A 66 2.39 7.06 16.01
N ASP A 67 2.77 7.93 15.10
CA ASP A 67 3.90 8.82 15.30
C ASP A 67 3.68 9.76 16.47
N ILE A 68 2.47 10.30 16.56
CA ILE A 68 2.10 11.16 17.67
C ILE A 68 2.16 10.40 18.98
N GLN A 69 1.65 9.18 19.01
CA GLN A 69 1.66 8.36 20.22
C GLN A 69 3.08 8.03 20.67
N LEU A 70 3.98 7.81 19.73
CA LEU A 70 5.36 7.48 20.05
C LEU A 70 6.13 8.66 20.59
N ARG A 71 5.80 9.87 20.12
CA ARG A 71 6.50 11.06 20.56
C ARG A 71 5.89 11.74 21.74
N GLY A 72 4.62 11.61 21.86
CA GLY A 72 3.82 12.48 22.69
C GLY A 72 3.82 12.13 24.11
N GLU A 73 4.27 11.09 24.42
CA GLU A 73 4.16 10.86 25.71
C GLU A 73 5.13 10.72 26.34
#